data_73977db6e4d5a58d178b5aecd6e9883b
#
_entry.id   73977db6e4d5a58d178b5aecd6e9883b
#
_cell.length_a   1.000
_cell.length_b   1.000
_cell.length_c   1.000
_cell.angle_alpha   90.00
_cell.angle_beta   90.00
_cell.angle_gamma   90.00
#
_symmetry.space_group_name_H-M   'P 1'
#
loop_
_entity.id
_entity.type
_entity.pdbx_description
1 polymer ?
#
loop_
_entity_poly.entity_id
_entity_poly.type
_entity_poly.pdbx_seq_one_letter_code
_entity_poly.pdbx_strand_id
1 'polypeptide(L)'
;MSKLIISNLTKNIKSKTLLNNINLSLDSSEIYGVIGENGAGKTTLFRCVLGLSKAVGEIIFNDKVVDESNYNHFLTKIGVVFPFPDILSFYTVEEIFANHLQYYECRSTDIKAYLKKFGLNVSLEDKISRFSLGMKQRLNIALACFHNPEILILDEPFNGLDREGIILLQELLLKLKEEGKIIIISSHSFSELESIADHLIVIHQGEVLTELSIENIRRQGFETLEQFYREIKEVGSI
;
A
#
# COMPACT_ATOMS: atom_id res chain seq x y z
N MET A 1 -0.55 19.73 4.74
CA MET A 1 -0.45 18.30 5.05
C MET A 1 -1.43 17.58 4.15
N SER A 2 -0.99 16.50 3.50
CA SER A 2 -1.89 15.75 2.60
C SER A 2 -2.84 14.89 3.42
N LYS A 3 -4.08 14.74 2.93
CA LYS A 3 -5.13 13.94 3.58
C LYS A 3 -5.91 13.16 2.54
N LEU A 4 -6.15 11.88 2.80
CA LEU A 4 -7.00 11.01 1.99
C LEU A 4 -8.20 10.57 2.81
N ILE A 5 -9.41 10.89 2.32
CA ILE A 5 -10.67 10.47 2.94
C ILE A 5 -11.39 9.53 2.00
N ILE A 6 -11.87 8.43 2.55
CA ILE A 6 -12.72 7.45 1.89
C ILE A 6 -14.08 7.52 2.58
N SER A 7 -15.15 7.82 1.84
CA SER A 7 -16.48 8.02 2.39
C SER A 7 -17.51 7.08 1.76
N ASN A 8 -18.18 6.31 2.61
CA ASN A 8 -19.29 5.42 2.26
C ASN A 8 -18.96 4.46 1.10
N LEU A 9 -17.69 4.01 1.01
CA LEU A 9 -17.23 3.20 -0.11
C LEU A 9 -17.84 1.80 -0.04
N THR A 10 -18.69 1.48 -1.03
CA THR A 10 -19.39 0.20 -1.11
C THR A 10 -19.12 -0.44 -2.46
N LYS A 11 -18.75 -1.73 -2.44
CA LYS A 11 -18.48 -2.52 -3.64
C LYS A 11 -19.31 -3.78 -3.68
N ASN A 12 -20.13 -3.89 -4.71
CA ASN A 12 -20.92 -5.09 -5.00
C ASN A 12 -20.45 -5.76 -6.30
N ILE A 13 -20.45 -7.08 -6.33
CA ILE A 13 -20.33 -7.89 -7.55
C ILE A 13 -21.50 -8.85 -7.59
N LYS A 14 -22.43 -8.64 -8.54
CA LYS A 14 -23.71 -9.34 -8.60
C LYS A 14 -24.46 -9.19 -7.27
N SER A 15 -24.77 -10.30 -6.59
CA SER A 15 -25.46 -10.34 -5.30
C SER A 15 -24.53 -10.33 -4.08
N LYS A 16 -23.20 -10.30 -4.29
CA LYS A 16 -22.23 -10.34 -3.19
C LYS A 16 -21.66 -8.95 -2.91
N THR A 17 -21.80 -8.48 -1.66
CA THR A 17 -21.11 -7.30 -1.16
C THR A 17 -19.67 -7.66 -0.80
N LEU A 18 -18.71 -6.97 -1.38
CA LEU A 18 -17.27 -7.15 -1.13
C LEU A 18 -16.72 -6.10 -0.20
N LEU A 19 -17.27 -4.88 -0.24
CA LEU A 19 -17.02 -3.80 0.70
C LEU A 19 -18.36 -3.17 1.06
N ASN A 20 -18.55 -2.90 2.33
CA ASN A 20 -19.79 -2.31 2.84
C ASN A 20 -19.49 -1.07 3.66
N ASN A 21 -19.86 0.10 3.11
CA ASN A 21 -19.83 1.39 3.81
C ASN A 21 -18.48 1.70 4.49
N ILE A 22 -17.38 1.51 3.76
CA ILE A 22 -16.03 1.83 4.27
C ILE A 22 -15.88 3.33 4.43
N ASN A 23 -15.49 3.74 5.62
CA ASN A 23 -15.17 5.14 5.96
C ASN A 23 -13.79 5.18 6.63
N LEU A 24 -12.84 5.94 6.07
CA LEU A 24 -11.47 6.08 6.58
C LEU A 24 -11.00 7.52 6.39
N SER A 25 -10.17 8.01 7.31
CA SER A 25 -9.54 9.33 7.23
C SER A 25 -8.05 9.20 7.52
N LEU A 26 -7.23 9.32 6.47
CA LEU A 26 -5.81 9.01 6.49
C LEU A 26 -5.01 10.30 6.32
N ASP A 27 -4.16 10.59 7.30
CA ASP A 27 -3.35 11.81 7.34
C ASP A 27 -1.91 11.54 6.90
N SER A 28 -1.23 12.56 6.40
CA SER A 28 0.19 12.49 6.03
C SER A 28 1.08 12.27 7.26
N SER A 29 2.27 11.73 7.02
CA SER A 29 3.24 11.35 8.05
C SER A 29 2.78 10.21 8.97
N GLU A 30 1.91 9.35 8.46
CA GLU A 30 1.37 8.20 9.18
C GLU A 30 1.42 6.93 8.33
N ILE A 31 1.64 5.79 9.00
CA ILE A 31 1.60 4.44 8.41
C ILE A 31 0.37 3.70 8.95
N TYR A 32 -0.52 3.34 8.04
CA TYR A 32 -1.76 2.60 8.30
C TYR A 32 -1.58 1.13 7.94
N GLY A 33 -1.53 0.26 8.93
CA GLY A 33 -1.54 -1.19 8.76
C GLY A 33 -2.96 -1.70 8.53
N VAL A 34 -3.23 -2.34 7.41
CA VAL A 34 -4.52 -2.93 7.08
C VAL A 34 -4.45 -4.44 7.26
N ILE A 35 -5.18 -4.96 8.22
CA ILE A 35 -5.21 -6.39 8.55
C ILE A 35 -6.60 -6.98 8.34
N GLY A 36 -6.63 -8.27 8.11
CA GLY A 36 -7.85 -9.05 7.90
C GLY A 36 -7.53 -10.38 7.23
N GLU A 37 -8.46 -11.31 7.30
CA GLU A 37 -8.31 -12.63 6.65
C GLU A 37 -8.19 -12.53 5.13
N ASN A 38 -7.79 -13.64 4.51
CA ASN A 38 -7.82 -13.75 3.06
C ASN A 38 -9.27 -13.61 2.56
N GLY A 39 -9.48 -12.69 1.61
CA GLY A 39 -10.83 -12.39 1.12
C GLY A 39 -11.62 -11.38 1.98
N ALA A 40 -11.05 -10.82 3.05
CA ALA A 40 -11.72 -9.81 3.89
C ALA A 40 -12.03 -8.49 3.16
N GLY A 41 -11.36 -8.23 2.02
CA GLY A 41 -11.62 -7.02 1.22
C GLY A 41 -10.43 -6.08 1.06
N LYS A 42 -9.26 -6.36 1.67
CA LYS A 42 -8.06 -5.48 1.63
C LYS A 42 -7.67 -5.06 0.21
N THR A 43 -7.33 -6.01 -0.64
CA THR A 43 -6.97 -5.75 -2.07
C THR A 43 -8.14 -5.12 -2.84
N THR A 44 -9.38 -5.46 -2.50
CA THR A 44 -10.58 -4.86 -3.12
C THR A 44 -10.68 -3.38 -2.75
N LEU A 45 -10.46 -3.02 -1.49
CA LEU A 45 -10.40 -1.64 -1.03
C LEU A 45 -9.35 -0.85 -1.83
N PHE A 46 -8.12 -1.36 -1.92
CA PHE A 46 -7.05 -0.70 -2.67
C PHE A 46 -7.40 -0.50 -4.15
N ARG A 47 -7.98 -1.54 -4.79
CA ARG A 47 -8.44 -1.43 -6.19
C ARG A 47 -9.57 -0.43 -6.38
N CYS A 48 -10.46 -0.28 -5.40
CA CYS A 48 -11.53 0.71 -5.47
C CYS A 48 -10.97 2.13 -5.30
N VAL A 49 -10.06 2.37 -4.36
CA VAL A 49 -9.39 3.66 -4.17
C VAL A 49 -8.65 4.08 -5.44
N LEU A 50 -8.01 3.12 -6.12
CA LEU A 50 -7.30 3.34 -7.38
C LEU A 50 -8.23 3.35 -8.62
N GLY A 51 -9.55 3.27 -8.45
CA GLY A 51 -10.51 3.21 -9.56
C GLY A 51 -10.37 2.00 -10.49
N LEU A 52 -9.51 1.04 -10.15
CA LEU A 52 -9.37 -0.22 -10.89
C LEU A 52 -10.60 -1.13 -10.73
N SER A 53 -11.47 -0.80 -9.79
CA SER A 53 -12.73 -1.48 -9.54
C SER A 53 -13.81 -0.46 -9.20
N LYS A 54 -14.89 -0.40 -9.98
CA LYS A 54 -16.00 0.51 -9.72
C LYS A 54 -16.63 0.22 -8.36
N ALA A 55 -16.83 1.26 -7.57
CA ALA A 55 -17.51 1.25 -6.28
C ALA A 55 -18.46 2.47 -6.19
N VAL A 56 -19.35 2.45 -5.22
CA VAL A 56 -20.16 3.61 -4.85
C VAL A 56 -19.53 4.23 -3.61
N GLY A 57 -19.57 5.54 -3.47
CA GLY A 57 -18.89 6.30 -2.40
C GLY A 57 -17.99 7.35 -2.98
N GLU A 58 -17.27 8.06 -2.14
CA GLU A 58 -16.40 9.15 -2.52
C GLU A 58 -14.97 8.93 -2.04
N ILE A 59 -14.01 9.32 -2.87
CA ILE A 59 -12.60 9.48 -2.52
C ILE A 59 -12.32 10.98 -2.52
N ILE A 60 -11.77 11.49 -1.42
CA ILE A 60 -11.43 12.92 -1.29
C ILE A 60 -9.94 12.99 -1.00
N PHE A 61 -9.21 13.75 -1.79
CA PHE A 61 -7.78 13.99 -1.59
C PHE A 61 -7.50 15.49 -1.53
N ASN A 62 -6.90 15.92 -0.40
CA ASN A 62 -6.59 17.33 -0.14
C ASN A 62 -7.82 18.24 -0.36
N ASP A 63 -8.94 17.90 0.31
CA ASP A 63 -10.23 18.58 0.26
C ASP A 63 -10.90 18.63 -1.13
N LYS A 64 -10.42 17.84 -2.09
CA LYS A 64 -11.01 17.71 -3.42
C LYS A 64 -11.56 16.32 -3.64
N VAL A 65 -12.83 16.25 -4.05
CA VAL A 65 -13.41 14.97 -4.50
C VAL A 65 -12.70 14.50 -5.76
N VAL A 66 -12.31 13.24 -5.77
CA VAL A 66 -11.69 12.59 -6.92
C VAL A 66 -12.79 12.16 -7.88
N ASP A 67 -12.86 12.78 -9.05
CA ASP A 67 -13.83 12.54 -10.10
C ASP A 67 -13.13 12.37 -11.47
N GLU A 68 -13.91 12.19 -12.53
CA GLU A 68 -13.38 12.01 -13.88
C GLU A 68 -12.47 13.14 -14.36
N SER A 69 -12.65 14.37 -13.87
CA SER A 69 -11.89 15.54 -14.29
C SER A 69 -10.48 15.60 -13.70
N ASN A 70 -10.27 15.05 -12.51
CA ASN A 70 -8.99 15.13 -11.77
C ASN A 70 -8.37 13.76 -11.48
N TYR A 71 -9.04 12.67 -11.88
CA TYR A 71 -8.64 11.30 -11.59
C TYR A 71 -7.22 10.96 -12.04
N ASN A 72 -6.85 11.32 -13.26
CA ASN A 72 -5.49 11.07 -13.77
C ASN A 72 -4.44 11.81 -12.94
N HIS A 73 -4.72 13.04 -12.52
CA HIS A 73 -3.83 13.79 -11.65
C HIS A 73 -3.72 13.13 -10.26
N PHE A 74 -4.83 12.65 -9.69
CA PHE A 74 -4.81 11.92 -8.44
C PHE A 74 -3.93 10.66 -8.53
N LEU A 75 -4.02 9.89 -9.61
CA LEU A 75 -3.18 8.71 -9.80
C LEU A 75 -1.69 9.03 -9.87
N THR A 76 -1.29 10.20 -10.37
CA THR A 76 0.14 10.60 -10.35
C THR A 76 0.67 10.86 -8.94
N LYS A 77 -0.21 11.00 -7.95
CA LYS A 77 0.14 11.17 -6.54
C LYS A 77 0.30 9.87 -5.77
N ILE A 78 0.03 8.73 -6.41
CA ILE A 78 0.00 7.43 -5.76
C ILE A 78 1.07 6.52 -6.31
N GLY A 79 1.88 5.95 -5.41
CA GLY A 79 2.73 4.80 -5.69
C GLY A 79 2.04 3.52 -5.22
N VAL A 80 2.06 2.49 -6.06
CA VAL A 80 1.32 1.26 -5.78
C VAL A 80 2.21 0.03 -5.90
N VAL A 81 2.13 -0.84 -4.91
CA VAL A 81 2.69 -2.19 -4.96
C VAL A 81 1.54 -3.19 -4.88
N PHE A 82 1.31 -3.91 -5.97
CA PHE A 82 0.51 -5.13 -6.05
C PHE A 82 1.42 -6.32 -6.32
N PRO A 83 0.93 -7.57 -6.23
CA PRO A 83 1.68 -8.73 -6.69
C PRO A 83 2.28 -8.48 -8.08
N PHE A 84 3.59 -8.76 -8.23
CA PHE A 84 4.36 -8.39 -9.42
C PHE A 84 3.74 -9.03 -10.68
N PRO A 85 3.34 -8.25 -11.70
CA PRO A 85 2.71 -8.81 -12.89
C PRO A 85 3.70 -9.63 -13.72
N ASP A 86 3.34 -10.86 -14.09
CA ASP A 86 4.21 -11.74 -14.88
C ASP A 86 4.64 -11.12 -16.22
N ILE A 87 3.79 -10.30 -16.83
CA ILE A 87 4.09 -9.62 -18.09
C ILE A 87 5.35 -8.74 -17.99
N LEU A 88 5.62 -8.16 -16.82
CA LEU A 88 6.81 -7.33 -16.62
C LEU A 88 8.11 -8.14 -16.63
N SER A 89 8.03 -9.46 -16.48
CA SER A 89 9.19 -10.35 -16.54
C SER A 89 9.85 -10.39 -17.93
N PHE A 90 9.14 -9.99 -19.00
CA PHE A 90 9.69 -9.95 -20.37
C PHE A 90 10.56 -8.71 -20.63
N TYR A 91 10.46 -7.69 -19.81
CA TYR A 91 11.17 -6.42 -19.96
C TYR A 91 12.54 -6.44 -19.27
N THR A 92 13.41 -5.53 -19.70
CA THR A 92 14.62 -5.17 -18.95
C THR A 92 14.29 -4.11 -17.89
N VAL A 93 15.22 -3.90 -16.97
CA VAL A 93 15.11 -2.82 -15.97
C VAL A 93 15.01 -1.46 -16.66
N GLU A 94 15.84 -1.21 -17.68
CA GLU A 94 15.82 0.04 -18.45
C GLU A 94 14.47 0.31 -19.10
N GLU A 95 13.90 -0.69 -19.77
CA GLU A 95 12.60 -0.54 -20.45
C GLU A 95 11.46 -0.19 -19.49
N ILE A 96 11.44 -0.80 -18.30
CA ILE A 96 10.41 -0.48 -17.29
C ILE A 96 10.58 0.94 -16.77
N PHE A 97 11.80 1.34 -16.44
CA PHE A 97 12.04 2.71 -15.96
C PHE A 97 11.80 3.76 -17.05
N ALA A 98 12.13 3.46 -18.30
CA ALA A 98 11.84 4.36 -19.43
C ALA A 98 10.32 4.60 -19.59
N ASN A 99 9.52 3.53 -19.52
CA ASN A 99 8.07 3.64 -19.54
C ASN A 99 7.53 4.46 -18.34
N HIS A 100 8.08 4.22 -17.16
CA HIS A 100 7.69 4.94 -15.95
C HIS A 100 8.01 6.43 -16.01
N LEU A 101 9.23 6.77 -16.48
CA LEU A 101 9.66 8.15 -16.69
C LEU A 101 8.76 8.89 -17.67
N GLN A 102 8.38 8.23 -18.76
CA GLN A 102 7.49 8.80 -19.77
C GLN A 102 6.08 9.05 -19.21
N TYR A 103 5.53 8.09 -18.45
CA TYR A 103 4.17 8.19 -17.90
C TYR A 103 4.05 9.30 -16.84
N TYR A 104 5.03 9.38 -15.93
CA TYR A 104 5.00 10.33 -14.80
C TYR A 104 5.74 11.64 -15.08
N GLU A 105 6.26 11.84 -16.29
CA GLU A 105 7.05 13.04 -16.68
C GLU A 105 8.18 13.37 -15.69
N CYS A 106 8.79 12.31 -15.11
CA CYS A 106 9.83 12.44 -14.11
C CYS A 106 11.15 12.94 -14.73
N ARG A 107 11.95 13.64 -13.93
CA ARG A 107 13.31 14.02 -14.35
C ARG A 107 14.21 12.79 -14.42
N SER A 108 15.12 12.79 -15.40
CA SER A 108 16.16 11.76 -15.50
C SER A 108 16.95 11.67 -14.19
N THR A 109 17.05 10.48 -13.66
CA THR A 109 17.79 10.15 -12.43
C THR A 109 18.75 9.01 -12.75
N ASP A 110 19.87 8.93 -12.06
CA ASP A 110 20.74 7.75 -12.12
C ASP A 110 19.98 6.54 -11.52
N ILE A 111 19.34 5.76 -12.41
CA ILE A 111 18.53 4.61 -12.05
C ILE A 111 19.36 3.57 -11.28
N LYS A 112 20.65 3.37 -11.64
CA LYS A 112 21.52 2.42 -10.92
C LYS A 112 21.76 2.84 -9.48
N ALA A 113 22.09 4.12 -9.26
CA ALA A 113 22.27 4.67 -7.91
C ALA A 113 20.95 4.66 -7.12
N TYR A 114 19.83 4.89 -7.80
CA TYR A 114 18.49 4.79 -7.18
C TYR A 114 18.17 3.37 -6.73
N LEU A 115 18.36 2.37 -7.59
CA LEU A 115 18.07 0.95 -7.29
C LEU A 115 18.92 0.40 -6.15
N LYS A 116 20.14 0.87 -5.97
CA LYS A 116 20.99 0.50 -4.84
C LYS A 116 20.38 0.83 -3.49
N LYS A 117 19.54 1.89 -3.39
CA LYS A 117 18.82 2.26 -2.16
C LYS A 117 17.79 1.19 -1.75
N PHE A 118 17.35 0.36 -2.71
CA PHE A 118 16.43 -0.77 -2.50
C PHE A 118 17.16 -2.12 -2.43
N GLY A 119 18.49 -2.11 -2.26
CA GLY A 119 19.28 -3.32 -2.20
C GLY A 119 19.39 -4.05 -3.55
N LEU A 120 19.15 -3.35 -4.67
CA LEU A 120 19.26 -3.91 -6.01
C LEU A 120 20.56 -3.43 -6.69
N ASN A 121 21.51 -4.36 -6.84
CA ASN A 121 22.75 -4.13 -7.59
C ASN A 121 22.70 -4.90 -8.91
N VAL A 122 22.00 -4.34 -9.89
CA VAL A 122 21.67 -4.98 -11.18
C VAL A 122 22.09 -4.12 -12.35
N SER A 123 22.28 -4.72 -13.54
CA SER A 123 22.42 -3.97 -14.78
C SER A 123 21.06 -3.49 -15.27
N LEU A 124 21.01 -2.34 -15.94
CA LEU A 124 19.78 -1.86 -16.59
C LEU A 124 19.33 -2.76 -17.74
N GLU A 125 20.27 -3.50 -18.35
CA GLU A 125 20.00 -4.47 -19.43
C GLU A 125 19.52 -5.83 -18.90
N ASP A 126 19.55 -6.04 -17.57
CA ASP A 126 19.12 -7.33 -17.01
C ASP A 126 17.62 -7.52 -17.23
N LYS A 127 17.28 -8.72 -17.71
CA LYS A 127 15.87 -9.13 -17.86
C LYS A 127 15.29 -9.52 -16.49
N ILE A 128 14.12 -8.97 -16.21
CA ILE A 128 13.42 -9.19 -14.94
C ILE A 128 13.01 -10.66 -14.75
N SER A 129 12.89 -11.43 -15.85
CA SER A 129 12.67 -12.87 -15.76
C SER A 129 13.76 -13.62 -14.98
N ARG A 130 14.97 -13.06 -14.88
CA ARG A 130 16.10 -13.63 -14.14
C ARG A 130 16.12 -13.26 -12.65
N PHE A 131 15.23 -12.35 -12.23
CA PHE A 131 15.18 -11.89 -10.85
C PHE A 131 14.52 -12.93 -9.95
N SER A 132 15.09 -13.10 -8.74
CA SER A 132 14.41 -13.82 -7.67
C SER A 132 13.11 -13.10 -7.27
N LEU A 133 12.24 -13.78 -6.53
CA LEU A 133 11.01 -13.17 -6.03
C LEU A 133 11.30 -11.92 -5.21
N GLY A 134 12.28 -11.98 -4.31
CA GLY A 134 12.70 -10.82 -3.50
C GLY A 134 13.25 -9.67 -4.35
N MET A 135 14.03 -9.95 -5.40
CA MET A 135 14.49 -8.89 -6.32
C MET A 135 13.33 -8.25 -7.09
N LYS A 136 12.36 -9.04 -7.54
CA LYS A 136 11.14 -8.52 -8.18
C LYS A 136 10.34 -7.63 -7.23
N GLN A 137 10.23 -8.05 -5.96
CA GLN A 137 9.53 -7.27 -4.96
C GLN A 137 10.24 -5.94 -4.66
N ARG A 138 11.55 -5.96 -4.48
CA ARG A 138 12.36 -4.74 -4.31
C ARG A 138 12.26 -3.80 -5.51
N LEU A 139 12.25 -4.34 -6.73
CA LEU A 139 12.04 -3.56 -7.96
C LEU A 139 10.64 -2.92 -8.00
N ASN A 140 9.61 -3.67 -7.63
CA ASN A 140 8.23 -3.19 -7.57
C ASN A 140 8.08 -2.00 -6.61
N ILE A 141 8.68 -2.12 -5.41
CA ILE A 141 8.70 -1.03 -4.42
C ILE A 141 9.49 0.17 -4.94
N ALA A 142 10.65 -0.05 -5.59
CA ALA A 142 11.43 1.01 -6.19
C ALA A 142 10.64 1.77 -7.26
N LEU A 143 9.91 1.07 -8.13
CA LEU A 143 9.04 1.69 -9.13
C LEU A 143 7.91 2.50 -8.50
N ALA A 144 7.24 1.96 -7.47
CA ALA A 144 6.18 2.65 -6.76
C ALA A 144 6.64 3.98 -6.13
N CYS A 145 7.89 4.05 -5.68
CA CYS A 145 8.46 5.24 -5.05
C CYS A 145 9.13 6.21 -6.04
N PHE A 146 9.37 5.81 -7.29
CA PHE A 146 10.28 6.52 -8.20
C PHE A 146 9.81 7.93 -8.59
N HIS A 147 8.52 8.12 -8.79
CA HIS A 147 7.90 9.41 -9.13
C HIS A 147 7.59 10.29 -7.91
N ASN A 148 8.12 9.91 -6.74
CA ASN A 148 7.94 10.64 -5.47
C ASN A 148 6.47 10.89 -5.10
N PRO A 149 5.64 9.85 -4.98
CA PRO A 149 4.22 9.97 -4.68
C PRO A 149 3.95 10.60 -3.31
N GLU A 150 2.74 11.13 -3.13
CA GLU A 150 2.24 11.61 -1.83
C GLU A 150 1.59 10.48 -1.01
N ILE A 151 1.08 9.45 -1.71
CA ILE A 151 0.42 8.28 -1.12
C ILE A 151 1.14 7.02 -1.59
N LEU A 152 1.39 6.07 -0.69
CA LEU A 152 1.86 4.73 -1.00
C LEU A 152 0.82 3.71 -0.57
N ILE A 153 0.37 2.87 -1.51
CA ILE A 153 -0.53 1.73 -1.25
C ILE A 153 0.24 0.45 -1.54
N LEU A 154 0.48 -0.35 -0.51
CA LEU A 154 1.33 -1.52 -0.57
C LEU A 154 0.52 -2.76 -0.18
N ASP A 155 0.19 -3.60 -1.16
CA ASP A 155 -0.54 -4.85 -0.92
C ASP A 155 0.44 -6.00 -0.69
N GLU A 156 0.56 -6.43 0.57
CA GLU A 156 1.44 -7.50 1.04
C GLU A 156 2.92 -7.30 0.60
N PRO A 157 3.54 -6.13 0.86
CA PRO A 157 4.86 -5.80 0.31
C PRO A 157 6.02 -6.62 0.88
N PHE A 158 5.83 -7.27 2.03
CA PHE A 158 6.85 -8.10 2.68
C PHE A 158 6.95 -9.49 2.07
N ASN A 159 5.96 -9.93 1.30
CA ASN A 159 5.95 -11.25 0.69
C ASN A 159 7.14 -11.45 -0.24
N GLY A 160 7.87 -12.55 -0.01
CA GLY A 160 9.04 -12.94 -0.82
C GLY A 160 10.34 -12.21 -0.46
N LEU A 161 10.32 -11.31 0.53
CA LEU A 161 11.54 -10.72 1.07
C LEU A 161 12.17 -11.65 2.13
N ASP A 162 13.49 -11.67 2.15
CA ASP A 162 14.27 -12.20 3.24
C ASP A 162 14.29 -11.22 4.42
N ARG A 163 14.81 -11.66 5.56
CA ARG A 163 14.87 -10.84 6.78
C ARG A 163 15.55 -9.48 6.57
N GLU A 164 16.63 -9.46 5.79
CA GLU A 164 17.35 -8.22 5.48
C GLU A 164 16.51 -7.29 4.60
N GLY A 165 15.80 -7.86 3.62
CA GLY A 165 14.86 -7.12 2.78
C GLY A 165 13.68 -6.55 3.55
N ILE A 166 13.16 -7.27 4.55
CA ILE A 166 12.09 -6.76 5.43
C ILE A 166 12.61 -5.55 6.22
N ILE A 167 13.78 -5.64 6.86
CA ILE A 167 14.38 -4.53 7.62
C ILE A 167 14.60 -3.31 6.71
N LEU A 168 15.20 -3.51 5.54
CA LEU A 168 15.43 -2.44 4.57
C LEU A 168 14.12 -1.74 4.16
N LEU A 169 13.06 -2.53 3.92
CA LEU A 169 11.75 -1.95 3.58
C LEU A 169 11.17 -1.17 4.75
N GLN A 170 11.23 -1.70 5.97
CA GLN A 170 10.74 -1.00 7.17
C GLN A 170 11.46 0.35 7.37
N GLU A 171 12.79 0.38 7.27
CA GLU A 171 13.58 1.61 7.36
C GLU A 171 13.19 2.62 6.26
N LEU A 172 12.99 2.15 5.03
CA LEU A 172 12.53 2.98 3.93
C LEU A 172 11.15 3.59 4.21
N LEU A 173 10.21 2.79 4.69
CA LEU A 173 8.83 3.26 4.97
C LEU A 173 8.82 4.28 6.10
N LEU A 174 9.58 4.07 7.15
CA LEU A 174 9.73 5.06 8.23
C LEU A 174 10.30 6.39 7.71
N LYS A 175 11.32 6.34 6.85
CA LYS A 175 11.86 7.53 6.20
C LYS A 175 10.83 8.24 5.32
N LEU A 176 10.07 7.49 4.51
CA LEU A 176 9.03 8.07 3.65
C LEU A 176 7.87 8.69 4.46
N LYS A 177 7.55 8.12 5.63
CA LYS A 177 6.65 8.72 6.61
C LYS A 177 7.17 10.08 7.10
N GLU A 178 8.45 10.16 7.48
CA GLU A 178 9.09 11.42 7.90
C GLU A 178 9.09 12.47 6.77
N GLU A 179 9.14 12.05 5.52
CA GLU A 179 9.01 12.91 4.33
C GLU A 179 7.55 13.40 4.09
N GLY A 180 6.60 13.05 4.95
CA GLY A 180 5.22 13.53 4.91
C GLY A 180 4.28 12.72 4.04
N LYS A 181 4.60 11.48 3.72
CA LYS A 181 3.74 10.62 2.88
C LYS A 181 2.63 9.95 3.70
N ILE A 182 1.51 9.65 3.05
CA ILE A 182 0.48 8.73 3.55
C ILE A 182 0.88 7.33 3.12
N ILE A 183 1.01 6.39 4.05
CA ILE A 183 1.44 5.02 3.73
C ILE A 183 0.38 4.04 4.21
N ILE A 184 -0.14 3.22 3.29
CA ILE A 184 -1.17 2.22 3.57
C ILE A 184 -0.59 0.86 3.20
N ILE A 185 -0.50 -0.06 4.17
CA ILE A 185 0.14 -1.36 4.00
C ILE A 185 -0.82 -2.45 4.42
N SER A 186 -1.13 -3.40 3.53
CA SER A 186 -1.71 -4.66 3.96
C SER A 186 -0.61 -5.65 4.36
N SER A 187 -0.84 -6.38 5.42
CA SER A 187 -0.03 -7.55 5.79
C SER A 187 -0.89 -8.59 6.52
N HIS A 188 -0.51 -9.85 6.40
CA HIS A 188 -1.01 -10.93 7.24
C HIS A 188 -0.08 -11.23 8.43
N SER A 189 1.09 -10.59 8.49
CA SER A 189 2.06 -10.69 9.56
C SER A 189 1.95 -9.49 10.50
N PHE A 190 1.49 -9.72 11.72
CA PHE A 190 1.37 -8.67 12.73
C PHE A 190 2.71 -8.09 13.13
N SER A 191 3.75 -8.94 13.27
CA SER A 191 5.08 -8.52 13.68
C SER A 191 5.75 -7.55 12.72
N GLU A 192 5.44 -7.63 11.42
CA GLU A 192 5.95 -6.70 10.42
C GLU A 192 5.35 -5.29 10.59
N LEU A 193 4.07 -5.22 10.97
CA LEU A 193 3.34 -3.96 11.19
C LEU A 193 3.63 -3.35 12.57
N GLU A 194 3.81 -4.17 13.61
CA GLU A 194 4.05 -3.68 14.98
C GLU A 194 5.25 -2.74 15.10
N SER A 195 6.24 -2.90 14.23
CA SER A 195 7.47 -2.12 14.26
C SER A 195 7.39 -0.79 13.51
N ILE A 196 6.39 -0.60 12.62
CA ILE A 196 6.34 0.56 11.73
C ILE A 196 4.99 1.27 11.69
N ALA A 197 3.87 0.57 11.94
CA ALA A 197 2.55 1.17 11.84
C ALA A 197 2.25 2.13 12.98
N ASP A 198 1.56 3.21 12.67
CA ASP A 198 1.00 4.16 13.64
C ASP A 198 -0.46 3.83 13.95
N HIS A 199 -1.18 3.36 12.95
CA HIS A 199 -2.59 2.99 13.01
C HIS A 199 -2.81 1.57 12.51
N LEU A 200 -3.81 0.90 13.08
CA LEU A 200 -4.29 -0.38 12.63
C LEU A 200 -5.73 -0.25 12.14
N ILE A 201 -5.99 -0.71 10.92
CA ILE A 201 -7.31 -0.82 10.32
C ILE A 201 -7.63 -2.31 10.22
N VAL A 202 -8.67 -2.75 10.91
CA VAL A 202 -9.13 -4.15 10.88
C VAL A 202 -10.28 -4.27 9.90
N ILE A 203 -10.10 -5.07 8.84
CA ILE A 203 -11.15 -5.37 7.86
C ILE A 203 -11.62 -6.82 8.03
N HIS A 204 -12.93 -6.99 8.15
CA HIS A 204 -13.59 -8.29 8.22
C HIS A 204 -14.84 -8.30 7.34
N GLN A 205 -14.96 -9.29 6.46
CA GLN A 205 -16.12 -9.48 5.56
C GLN A 205 -16.54 -8.21 4.79
N GLY A 206 -15.57 -7.38 4.42
CA GLY A 206 -15.80 -6.15 3.67
C GLY A 206 -16.18 -4.93 4.51
N GLU A 207 -16.12 -5.01 5.83
CA GLU A 207 -16.37 -3.90 6.75
C GLU A 207 -15.12 -3.54 7.54
N VAL A 208 -14.98 -2.27 7.92
CA VAL A 208 -13.97 -1.83 8.89
C VAL A 208 -14.55 -2.04 10.29
N LEU A 209 -14.01 -3.00 11.02
CA LEU A 209 -14.41 -3.24 12.40
C LEU A 209 -13.88 -2.16 13.34
N THR A 210 -12.65 -1.70 13.08
CA THR A 210 -12.03 -0.63 13.87
C THR A 210 -10.87 0.01 13.12
N GLU A 211 -10.61 1.27 13.44
CA GLU A 211 -9.40 2.02 13.11
C GLU A 211 -8.89 2.65 14.40
N LEU A 212 -7.71 2.23 14.86
CA LEU A 212 -7.11 2.72 16.11
C LEU A 212 -5.62 2.94 15.96
N SER A 213 -5.09 3.97 16.65
CA SER A 213 -3.65 4.11 16.76
C SER A 213 -3.05 2.98 17.60
N ILE A 214 -1.83 2.57 17.25
CA ILE A 214 -1.09 1.52 17.98
C ILE A 214 -0.92 1.93 19.45
N GLU A 215 -0.73 3.23 19.72
CA GLU A 215 -0.65 3.74 21.08
C GLU A 215 -1.95 3.48 21.88
N ASN A 216 -3.11 3.73 21.27
CA ASN A 216 -4.41 3.46 21.90
C ASN A 216 -4.64 1.97 22.14
N ILE A 217 -4.21 1.10 21.22
CA ILE A 217 -4.27 -0.35 21.39
C ILE A 217 -3.43 -0.77 22.62
N ARG A 218 -2.21 -0.26 22.74
CA ARG A 218 -1.35 -0.52 23.91
C ARG A 218 -1.91 0.02 25.21
N ARG A 219 -2.53 1.21 25.21
CA ARG A 219 -3.22 1.79 26.38
C ARG A 219 -4.40 0.94 26.86
N GLN A 220 -5.03 0.17 25.99
CA GLN A 220 -6.09 -0.79 26.33
C GLN A 220 -5.54 -2.09 26.96
N GLY A 221 -4.22 -2.22 27.06
CA GLY A 221 -3.56 -3.35 27.74
C GLY A 221 -3.17 -4.50 26.80
N PHE A 222 -3.28 -4.34 25.50
CA PHE A 222 -2.81 -5.35 24.55
C PHE A 222 -1.31 -5.26 24.34
N GLU A 223 -0.62 -6.38 24.55
CA GLU A 223 0.82 -6.48 24.34
C GLU A 223 1.19 -6.62 22.87
N THR A 224 0.32 -7.27 22.07
CA THR A 224 0.54 -7.51 20.63
C THR A 224 -0.69 -7.15 19.79
N LEU A 225 -0.46 -6.79 18.51
CA LEU A 225 -1.56 -6.56 17.56
C LEU A 225 -2.37 -7.83 17.31
N GLU A 226 -1.75 -9.00 17.42
CA GLU A 226 -2.43 -10.27 17.22
C GLU A 226 -3.47 -10.53 18.32
N GLN A 227 -3.14 -10.21 19.60
CA GLN A 227 -4.10 -10.31 20.71
C GLN A 227 -5.30 -9.38 20.48
N PHE A 228 -5.02 -8.11 20.13
CA PHE A 228 -6.07 -7.14 19.82
C PHE A 228 -6.97 -7.61 18.68
N TYR A 229 -6.38 -8.10 17.57
CA TYR A 229 -7.14 -8.60 16.41
C TYR A 229 -8.07 -9.75 16.77
N ARG A 230 -7.61 -10.71 17.58
CA ARG A 230 -8.43 -11.86 18.01
C ARG A 230 -9.64 -11.38 18.80
N GLU A 231 -9.47 -10.47 19.74
CA GLU A 231 -10.57 -9.95 20.56
C GLU A 231 -11.58 -9.16 19.72
N ILE A 232 -11.13 -8.25 18.85
CA ILE A 232 -12.03 -7.49 17.97
C ILE A 232 -12.83 -8.41 17.05
N LYS A 233 -12.21 -9.48 16.56
CA LYS A 233 -12.88 -10.45 15.70
C LYS A 233 -13.95 -11.25 16.44
N GLU A 234 -13.71 -11.64 17.69
CA GLU A 234 -14.69 -12.34 18.53
C GLU A 234 -15.91 -11.45 18.83
N VAL A 235 -15.67 -10.18 19.15
CA VAL A 235 -16.75 -9.20 19.42
C VAL A 235 -17.51 -8.83 18.14
N GLY A 236 -16.85 -8.68 17.01
CA GLY A 236 -17.47 -8.34 15.72
C GLY A 236 -18.16 -9.51 15.01
N SER A 237 -18.09 -10.72 15.58
CA SER A 237 -18.74 -11.94 15.06
C SER A 237 -20.08 -12.24 15.73
N ILE A 238 -20.55 -11.36 16.63
CA ILE A 238 -21.86 -11.40 17.30
C ILE A 238 -22.80 -10.39 16.64
#